data_ec95def4a9d41895e16eed24e7e0cf2e
#
_entry.id   ec95def4a9d41895e16eed24e7e0cf2e
#
_cell.length_a   1.000
_cell.length_b   1.000
_cell.length_c   1.000
_cell.angle_alpha   90.00
_cell.angle_beta   90.00
_cell.angle_gamma   90.00
#
_symmetry.space_group_name_H-M   'P 1'
#
loop_
_entity.id
_entity.type
_entity.pdbx_description
1 polymer ?
#
loop_
_entity_poly.entity_id
_entity_poly.type
_entity_poly.pdbx_seq_one_letter_code
_entity_poly.pdbx_strand_id
1 'polypeptide(L)'
;MSDKPSVYVAMPCYGSIQRQTVVSLLRLFDQFKGTGVKAHFHTIQSPLVTHARNMLTCGFLHSGLDYMLFIDADVEFNPEAIYRMLITQKDIICTPYRLKTVEDPTKSKYSITFKNRNDIKILPGDLMEIEQGPAGLMLIKRSVFETLMENHPELKVNFPESNRKPMNEEI
;
A
#
# COMPACT_ATOMS: atom_id res chain seq x y z
N MET A 1 -15.32 22.73 -5.25
CA MET A 1 -13.90 22.45 -4.91
C MET A 1 -13.81 20.94 -4.87
N SER A 2 -13.06 20.31 -5.75
CA SER A 2 -12.82 18.86 -5.67
C SER A 2 -12.08 18.62 -4.36
N ASP A 3 -12.69 17.84 -3.44
CA ASP A 3 -11.99 17.43 -2.22
C ASP A 3 -10.71 16.70 -2.61
N LYS A 4 -9.59 17.12 -2.01
CA LYS A 4 -8.31 16.46 -2.25
C LYS A 4 -8.37 15.05 -1.67
N PRO A 5 -7.75 14.05 -2.33
CA PRO A 5 -7.79 12.68 -1.85
C PRO A 5 -7.14 12.55 -0.47
N SER A 6 -7.66 11.64 0.33
CA SER A 6 -7.13 11.29 1.64
C SER A 6 -6.54 9.88 1.65
N VAL A 7 -5.43 9.68 2.36
CA VAL A 7 -4.61 8.47 2.29
C VAL A 7 -4.35 7.88 3.66
N TYR A 8 -4.65 6.61 3.83
CA TYR A 8 -4.26 5.78 4.96
C TYR A 8 -2.96 5.05 4.62
N VAL A 9 -1.84 5.53 5.14
CA VAL A 9 -0.53 4.90 4.94
C VAL A 9 -0.38 3.75 5.93
N ALA A 10 -0.35 2.52 5.42
CA ALA A 10 -0.38 1.27 6.16
C ALA A 10 0.94 0.53 6.04
N MET A 11 1.64 0.34 7.17
CA MET A 11 2.94 -0.34 7.19
C MET A 11 2.91 -1.58 8.08
N PRO A 12 2.82 -2.79 7.50
CA PRO A 12 3.07 -4.00 8.25
C PRO A 12 4.56 -4.09 8.59
N CYS A 13 4.91 -4.39 9.84
CA CYS A 13 6.28 -4.46 10.30
C CYS A 13 6.51 -5.76 11.07
N TYR A 14 7.60 -6.49 10.78
CA TYR A 14 8.00 -7.66 11.56
C TYR A 14 8.84 -7.27 12.78
N GLY A 15 9.78 -6.38 12.59
CA GLY A 15 10.73 -5.95 13.65
C GLY A 15 10.96 -4.45 13.61
N SER A 16 11.91 -3.99 12.80
CA SER A 16 12.27 -2.58 12.65
C SER A 16 11.96 -2.04 11.26
N ILE A 17 11.72 -0.74 11.17
CA ILE A 17 11.60 -0.04 9.90
C ILE A 17 13.01 0.33 9.43
N GLN A 18 13.35 0.03 8.19
CA GLN A 18 14.65 0.39 7.65
C GLN A 18 14.82 1.92 7.50
N ARG A 19 16.03 2.41 7.73
CA ARG A 19 16.34 3.85 7.68
C ARG A 19 15.90 4.50 6.38
N GLN A 20 16.12 3.85 5.24
CA GLN A 20 15.75 4.36 3.92
C GLN A 20 14.23 4.52 3.78
N THR A 21 13.46 3.57 4.29
CA THR A 21 12.00 3.64 4.33
C THR A 21 11.52 4.81 5.19
N VAL A 22 12.15 5.03 6.35
CA VAL A 22 11.83 6.19 7.22
C VAL A 22 12.08 7.50 6.48
N VAL A 23 13.23 7.64 5.79
CA VAL A 23 13.54 8.85 5.00
C VAL A 23 12.53 9.07 3.88
N SER A 24 12.13 8.01 3.18
CA SER A 24 11.09 8.08 2.13
C SER A 24 9.74 8.51 2.70
N LEU A 25 9.35 7.99 3.87
CA LEU A 25 8.11 8.38 4.56
C LEU A 25 8.10 9.86 4.95
N LEU A 26 9.19 10.35 5.57
CA LEU A 26 9.28 11.76 5.98
C LEU A 26 9.12 12.70 4.77
N ARG A 27 9.78 12.38 3.66
CA ARG A 27 9.64 13.13 2.40
C ARG A 27 8.22 13.03 1.82
N LEU A 28 7.56 11.86 1.92
CA LEU A 28 6.19 11.69 1.47
C LEU A 28 5.22 12.57 2.26
N PHE A 29 5.33 12.60 3.58
CA PHE A 29 4.46 13.43 4.41
C PHE A 29 4.70 14.93 4.18
N ASP A 30 5.94 15.33 3.94
CA ASP A 30 6.26 16.71 3.56
C ASP A 30 5.62 17.09 2.21
N GLN A 31 5.72 16.21 1.21
CA GLN A 31 5.06 16.40 -0.09
C GLN A 31 3.53 16.46 0.04
N PHE A 32 2.93 15.56 0.83
CA PHE A 32 1.47 15.56 1.07
C PHE A 32 1.02 16.87 1.73
N LYS A 33 1.77 17.37 2.71
CA LYS A 33 1.52 18.68 3.31
C LYS A 33 1.57 19.79 2.27
N GLY A 34 2.58 19.82 1.40
CA GLY A 34 2.74 20.79 0.33
C GLY A 34 1.61 20.75 -0.71
N THR A 35 1.09 19.58 -1.03
CA THR A 35 0.00 19.38 -1.99
C THR A 35 -1.39 19.42 -1.35
N GLY A 36 -1.48 19.42 -0.01
CA GLY A 36 -2.72 19.41 0.77
C GLY A 36 -3.46 18.07 0.75
N VAL A 37 -2.77 16.96 0.46
CA VAL A 37 -3.28 15.59 0.64
C VAL A 37 -3.34 15.30 2.14
N LYS A 38 -4.52 14.89 2.63
CA LYS A 38 -4.67 14.44 4.02
C LYS A 38 -4.15 13.02 4.15
N ALA A 39 -3.22 12.76 5.07
CA ALA A 39 -2.66 11.42 5.26
C ALA A 39 -2.54 11.05 6.73
N HIS A 40 -2.86 9.79 7.04
CA HIS A 40 -2.65 9.18 8.35
C HIS A 40 -1.71 7.99 8.21
N PHE A 41 -0.74 7.87 9.13
CA PHE A 41 0.21 6.75 9.15
C PHE A 41 -0.12 5.78 10.28
N HIS A 42 -0.20 4.50 9.93
CA HIS A 42 -0.38 3.43 10.89
C HIS A 42 0.57 2.28 10.60
N THR A 43 1.16 1.74 11.65
CA THR A 43 2.03 0.57 11.57
C THR A 43 1.60 -0.47 12.61
N ILE A 44 1.66 -1.73 12.23
CA ILE A 44 1.37 -2.86 13.12
C ILE A 44 2.53 -3.84 13.06
N GLN A 45 3.10 -4.12 14.23
CA GLN A 45 4.12 -5.14 14.39
C GLN A 45 3.45 -6.51 14.58
N SER A 46 3.77 -7.46 13.70
CA SER A 46 3.29 -8.83 13.80
C SER A 46 4.27 -9.80 13.13
N PRO A 47 4.47 -10.99 13.68
CA PRO A 47 5.25 -12.06 13.02
C PRO A 47 4.53 -12.60 11.77
N LEU A 48 3.22 -12.38 11.65
CA LEU A 48 2.41 -12.78 10.50
C LEU A 48 2.01 -11.55 9.69
N VAL A 49 2.59 -11.39 8.52
CA VAL A 49 2.31 -10.24 7.63
C VAL A 49 0.83 -10.16 7.23
N THR A 50 0.18 -11.30 7.02
CA THR A 50 -1.26 -11.37 6.71
C THR A 50 -2.10 -10.81 7.85
N HIS A 51 -1.76 -11.13 9.09
CA HIS A 51 -2.43 -10.59 10.27
C HIS A 51 -2.27 -9.07 10.36
N ALA A 52 -1.03 -8.56 10.22
CA ALA A 52 -0.77 -7.12 10.23
C ALA A 52 -1.57 -6.38 9.14
N ARG A 53 -1.57 -6.91 7.92
CA ARG A 53 -2.32 -6.32 6.81
C ARG A 53 -3.83 -6.31 7.04
N ASN A 54 -4.40 -7.39 7.58
CA ASN A 54 -5.82 -7.45 7.91
C ASN A 54 -6.20 -6.43 8.97
N MET A 55 -5.39 -6.27 10.03
CA MET A 55 -5.62 -5.27 11.07
C MET A 55 -5.52 -3.84 10.53
N LEU A 56 -4.53 -3.56 9.68
CA LEU A 56 -4.38 -2.26 9.02
C LEU A 56 -5.56 -1.97 8.08
N THR A 57 -6.05 -2.98 7.34
CA THR A 57 -7.24 -2.86 6.49
C THR A 57 -8.47 -2.55 7.32
N CYS A 58 -8.64 -3.20 8.47
CA CYS A 58 -9.72 -2.91 9.40
C CYS A 58 -9.66 -1.44 9.87
N GLY A 59 -8.48 -0.96 10.29
CA GLY A 59 -8.26 0.44 10.66
C GLY A 59 -8.56 1.41 9.51
N PHE A 60 -8.15 1.08 8.29
CA PHE A 60 -8.47 1.87 7.10
C PHE A 60 -9.99 1.98 6.88
N LEU A 61 -10.70 0.86 6.94
CA LEU A 61 -12.16 0.84 6.74
C LEU A 61 -12.90 1.70 7.78
N HIS A 62 -12.42 1.77 9.02
CA HIS A 62 -12.97 2.63 10.07
C HIS A 62 -12.57 4.11 9.92
N SER A 63 -11.47 4.41 9.25
CA SER A 63 -10.93 5.78 9.15
C SER A 63 -11.75 6.73 8.28
N GLY A 64 -12.57 6.21 7.35
CA GLY A 64 -13.28 7.00 6.34
C GLY A 64 -12.39 7.62 5.25
N LEU A 65 -11.08 7.28 5.19
CA LEU A 65 -10.16 7.81 4.17
C LEU A 65 -10.37 7.14 2.80
N ASP A 66 -10.00 7.82 1.70
CA ASP A 66 -10.31 7.42 0.33
C ASP A 66 -9.42 6.31 -0.21
N TYR A 67 -8.14 6.32 0.16
CA TYR A 67 -7.14 5.39 -0.35
C TYR A 67 -6.36 4.73 0.77
N MET A 68 -6.04 3.44 0.60
CA MET A 68 -5.09 2.71 1.40
C MET A 68 -3.78 2.56 0.63
N LEU A 69 -2.67 3.01 1.23
CA LEU A 69 -1.33 2.85 0.69
C LEU A 69 -0.55 1.86 1.56
N PHE A 70 -0.37 0.64 1.07
CA PHE A 70 0.57 -0.30 1.69
C PHE A 70 2.01 0.06 1.35
N ILE A 71 2.87 0.08 2.38
CA ILE A 71 4.33 0.23 2.26
C ILE A 71 4.98 -0.81 3.17
N ASP A 72 5.80 -1.70 2.62
CA ASP A 72 6.58 -2.62 3.45
C ASP A 72 7.73 -1.87 4.16
N ALA A 73 8.07 -2.31 5.38
CA ALA A 73 9.02 -1.63 6.27
C ALA A 73 10.48 -1.60 5.77
N ASP A 74 10.78 -2.26 4.66
CA ASP A 74 12.10 -2.37 4.04
C ASP A 74 12.14 -1.85 2.58
N VAL A 75 11.11 -1.14 2.14
CA VAL A 75 11.02 -0.55 0.79
C VAL A 75 11.45 0.91 0.81
N GLU A 76 12.51 1.24 0.06
CA GLU A 76 12.85 2.61 -0.30
C GLU A 76 12.04 3.04 -1.53
N PHE A 77 11.45 4.22 -1.51
CA PHE A 77 10.64 4.73 -2.60
C PHE A 77 10.80 6.23 -2.81
N ASN A 78 10.50 6.67 -4.03
CA ASN A 78 10.40 8.10 -4.35
C ASN A 78 8.97 8.58 -4.06
N PRO A 79 8.77 9.60 -3.21
CA PRO A 79 7.47 10.18 -2.91
C PRO A 79 6.69 10.64 -4.15
N GLU A 80 7.38 11.14 -5.16
CA GLU A 80 6.76 11.55 -6.43
C GLU A 80 6.03 10.39 -7.12
N ALA A 81 6.54 9.16 -7.00
CA ALA A 81 5.87 7.97 -7.53
C ALA A 81 4.49 7.78 -6.87
N ILE A 82 4.40 7.98 -5.54
CA ILE A 82 3.14 7.86 -4.81
C ILE A 82 2.15 8.96 -5.24
N TYR A 83 2.64 10.19 -5.40
CA TYR A 83 1.79 11.27 -5.88
C TYR A 83 1.26 10.98 -7.29
N ARG A 84 2.10 10.47 -8.19
CA ARG A 84 1.68 10.02 -9.53
C ARG A 84 0.64 8.90 -9.45
N MET A 85 0.78 7.94 -8.54
CA MET A 85 -0.24 6.89 -8.32
C MET A 85 -1.60 7.50 -7.94
N LEU A 86 -1.62 8.50 -7.06
CA LEU A 86 -2.86 9.17 -6.62
C LEU A 86 -3.56 9.89 -7.78
N ILE A 87 -2.83 10.64 -8.60
CA ILE A 87 -3.44 11.42 -9.70
C ILE A 87 -3.97 10.55 -10.84
N THR A 88 -3.50 9.30 -10.98
CA THR A 88 -4.03 8.36 -11.98
C THR A 88 -5.43 7.85 -11.65
N GLN A 89 -5.86 7.96 -10.41
CA GLN A 89 -7.18 7.54 -9.91
C GLN A 89 -7.56 6.09 -10.26
N LYS A 90 -6.58 5.20 -10.44
CA LYS A 90 -6.82 3.78 -10.66
C LYS A 90 -7.34 3.12 -9.39
N ASP A 91 -8.13 2.06 -9.55
CA ASP A 91 -8.71 1.33 -8.42
C ASP A 91 -7.63 0.61 -7.60
N ILE A 92 -6.68 -0.02 -8.30
CA ILE A 92 -5.47 -0.62 -7.71
C ILE A 92 -4.29 -0.22 -8.59
N ILE A 93 -3.23 0.28 -7.95
CA ILE A 93 -1.97 0.59 -8.63
C ILE A 93 -0.80 0.26 -7.71
N CYS A 94 0.26 -0.33 -8.26
CA CYS A 94 1.46 -0.64 -7.51
C CYS A 94 2.72 -0.20 -8.27
N THR A 95 3.81 -0.05 -7.53
CA THR A 95 5.14 0.21 -8.11
C THR A 95 5.98 -1.05 -8.03
N PRO A 96 6.47 -1.58 -9.14
CA PRO A 96 7.37 -2.72 -9.12
C PRO A 96 8.71 -2.34 -8.49
N TYR A 97 9.27 -3.23 -7.69
CA TYR A 97 10.61 -3.09 -7.16
C TYR A 97 11.48 -4.30 -7.51
N ARG A 98 12.79 -4.07 -7.54
CA ARG A 98 13.76 -5.11 -7.86
C ARG A 98 13.82 -6.16 -6.76
N LEU A 99 13.78 -7.43 -7.14
CA LEU A 99 13.97 -8.53 -6.19
C LEU A 99 15.44 -8.58 -5.73
N LYS A 100 15.64 -8.78 -4.41
CA LYS A 100 16.97 -8.84 -3.77
C LYS A 100 17.76 -10.12 -4.10
N THR A 101 17.12 -11.15 -4.66
CA THR A 101 17.66 -12.50 -4.88
C THR A 101 18.34 -12.70 -6.23
N VAL A 102 18.75 -11.63 -6.91
CA VAL A 102 19.40 -11.77 -8.22
C VAL A 102 20.91 -11.87 -8.04
N GLU A 103 21.47 -13.06 -8.26
CA GLU A 103 22.92 -13.34 -8.20
C GLU A 103 23.71 -12.59 -9.28
N ASP A 104 23.08 -12.32 -10.42
CA ASP A 104 23.68 -11.60 -11.54
C ASP A 104 23.24 -10.13 -11.53
N PRO A 105 24.14 -9.17 -11.26
CA PRO A 105 23.80 -7.75 -11.21
C PRO A 105 23.35 -7.16 -12.56
N THR A 106 23.63 -7.87 -13.69
CA THR A 106 23.18 -7.45 -15.03
C THR A 106 21.74 -7.84 -15.33
N LYS A 107 21.16 -8.76 -14.53
CA LYS A 107 19.77 -9.24 -14.67
C LYS A 107 18.92 -8.67 -13.55
N SER A 108 17.98 -7.79 -13.87
CA SER A 108 17.00 -7.29 -12.91
C SER A 108 15.71 -8.11 -13.03
N LYS A 109 15.29 -8.72 -11.92
CA LYS A 109 13.95 -9.31 -11.78
C LYS A 109 13.09 -8.39 -10.97
N TYR A 110 11.87 -8.13 -11.45
CA TYR A 110 10.89 -7.30 -10.78
C TYR A 110 9.74 -8.16 -10.24
N SER A 111 9.10 -7.68 -9.21
CA SER A 111 7.98 -8.34 -8.50
C SER A 111 6.65 -8.18 -9.23
N ILE A 112 6.63 -8.39 -10.54
CA ILE A 112 5.42 -8.27 -11.38
C ILE A 112 5.25 -9.47 -12.30
N THR A 113 4.00 -9.81 -12.62
CA THR A 113 3.64 -10.82 -13.62
C THR A 113 2.67 -10.22 -14.63
N PHE A 114 2.93 -10.47 -15.91
CA PHE A 114 2.04 -10.09 -17.01
C PHE A 114 1.22 -11.30 -17.45
N LYS A 115 -0.06 -11.10 -17.76
CA LYS A 115 -0.95 -12.13 -18.30
C LYS A 115 -0.40 -12.69 -19.62
N ASN A 116 0.12 -11.81 -20.45
CA ASN A 116 0.80 -12.18 -21.69
C ASN A 116 2.05 -11.30 -21.87
N ARG A 117 3.24 -11.89 -21.81
CA ARG A 117 4.49 -11.16 -21.97
C ARG A 117 4.72 -10.61 -23.38
N ASN A 118 4.03 -11.16 -24.37
CA ASN A 118 4.15 -10.72 -25.76
C ASN A 118 3.16 -9.59 -26.12
N ASP A 119 2.25 -9.25 -25.20
CA ASP A 119 1.22 -8.21 -25.38
C ASP A 119 1.21 -7.26 -24.17
N ILE A 120 2.36 -6.66 -23.89
CA ILE A 120 2.48 -5.66 -22.83
C ILE A 120 1.98 -4.32 -23.39
N LYS A 121 0.85 -3.85 -22.89
CA LYS A 121 0.28 -2.55 -23.28
C LYS A 121 0.78 -1.46 -22.34
N ILE A 122 1.39 -0.43 -22.93
CA ILE A 122 1.71 0.80 -22.21
C ILE A 122 0.50 1.74 -22.36
N LEU A 123 -0.11 2.07 -21.25
CA LEU A 123 -1.25 2.98 -21.15
C LEU A 123 -0.76 4.43 -20.95
N PRO A 124 -1.61 5.44 -21.16
CA PRO A 124 -1.27 6.84 -20.88
C PRO A 124 -0.72 7.02 -19.46
N GLY A 125 0.36 7.81 -19.31
CA GLY A 125 1.06 8.02 -18.04
C GLY A 125 2.10 6.95 -17.71
N ASP A 126 2.57 6.21 -18.72
CA ASP A 126 3.56 5.11 -18.59
C ASP A 126 3.11 3.98 -17.66
N LEU A 127 1.80 3.73 -17.63
CA LEU A 127 1.20 2.65 -16.86
C LEU A 127 1.20 1.35 -17.67
N MET A 128 1.34 0.22 -16.99
CA MET A 128 1.22 -1.11 -17.59
C MET A 128 0.14 -1.91 -16.88
N GLU A 129 -0.68 -2.61 -17.64
CA GLU A 129 -1.62 -3.55 -17.08
C GLU A 129 -0.88 -4.83 -16.70
N ILE A 130 -1.03 -5.27 -15.46
CA ILE A 130 -0.35 -6.45 -14.91
C ILE A 130 -1.38 -7.43 -14.32
N GLU A 131 -1.04 -8.71 -14.28
CA GLU A 131 -1.86 -9.74 -13.65
C GLU A 131 -1.61 -9.80 -12.13
N GLN A 132 -0.33 -9.71 -11.73
CA GLN A 132 0.06 -9.73 -10.33
C GLN A 132 1.10 -8.65 -10.08
N GLY A 133 0.92 -7.91 -8.99
CA GLY A 133 1.82 -6.85 -8.55
C GLY A 133 2.20 -6.96 -7.09
N PRO A 134 3.28 -6.28 -6.68
CA PRO A 134 3.77 -6.34 -5.31
C PRO A 134 2.86 -5.55 -4.37
N ALA A 135 2.54 -6.15 -3.24
CA ALA A 135 1.79 -5.47 -2.19
C ALA A 135 2.66 -4.57 -1.29
N GLY A 136 3.99 -4.59 -1.46
CA GLY A 136 4.92 -3.81 -0.63
C GLY A 136 4.99 -2.31 -1.00
N LEU A 137 4.41 -1.90 -2.12
CA LEU A 137 4.16 -0.51 -2.49
C LEU A 137 2.92 -0.47 -3.39
N MET A 138 1.73 -0.43 -2.78
CA MET A 138 0.45 -0.57 -3.47
C MET A 138 -0.59 0.40 -2.91
N LEU A 139 -1.21 1.15 -3.82
CA LEU A 139 -2.32 2.06 -3.51
C LEU A 139 -3.63 1.43 -3.97
N ILE A 140 -4.64 1.42 -3.11
CA ILE A 140 -5.93 0.79 -3.35
C ILE A 140 -7.03 1.76 -2.93
N LYS A 141 -8.02 1.98 -3.81
CA LYS A 141 -9.22 2.76 -3.47
C LYS A 141 -10.09 2.05 -2.44
N ARG A 142 -10.78 2.81 -1.62
CA ARG A 142 -11.79 2.32 -0.67
C ARG A 142 -12.86 1.46 -1.33
N SER A 143 -13.39 1.88 -2.48
CA SER A 143 -14.42 1.17 -3.23
C SER A 143 -14.05 -0.27 -3.58
N VAL A 144 -12.75 -0.56 -3.76
CA VAL A 144 -12.28 -1.94 -4.01
C VAL A 144 -12.56 -2.84 -2.81
N PHE A 145 -12.25 -2.36 -1.60
CA PHE A 145 -12.52 -3.13 -0.37
C PHE A 145 -14.02 -3.30 -0.12
N GLU A 146 -14.81 -2.25 -0.36
CA GLU A 146 -16.26 -2.28 -0.22
C GLU A 146 -16.88 -3.30 -1.16
N THR A 147 -16.52 -3.25 -2.45
CA THR A 147 -16.94 -4.24 -3.46
C THR A 147 -16.50 -5.68 -3.10
N LEU A 148 -15.26 -5.83 -2.57
CA LEU A 148 -14.76 -7.14 -2.16
C LEU A 148 -15.57 -7.70 -0.99
N MET A 149 -15.89 -6.88 0.00
CA MET A 149 -16.71 -7.30 1.16
C MET A 149 -18.15 -7.67 0.77
N GLU A 150 -18.73 -6.95 -0.19
CA GLU A 150 -20.08 -7.24 -0.69
C GLU A 150 -20.14 -8.56 -1.49
N ASN A 151 -19.17 -8.77 -2.37
CA ASN A 151 -19.17 -9.92 -3.29
C ASN A 151 -18.51 -11.17 -2.69
N HIS A 152 -17.68 -11.02 -1.65
CA HIS A 152 -16.89 -12.10 -1.06
C HIS A 152 -16.93 -12.07 0.48
N PRO A 153 -18.14 -12.19 1.08
CA PRO A 153 -18.28 -12.16 2.56
C PRO A 153 -17.54 -13.31 3.25
N GLU A 154 -17.26 -14.40 2.54
CA GLU A 154 -16.46 -15.54 3.02
C GLU A 154 -15.00 -15.19 3.32
N LEU A 155 -14.47 -14.09 2.75
CA LEU A 155 -13.11 -13.61 3.02
C LEU A 155 -12.98 -12.86 4.36
N LYS A 156 -14.09 -12.63 5.05
CA LYS A 156 -14.09 -11.96 6.34
C LYS A 156 -13.35 -12.79 7.38
N VAL A 157 -12.25 -12.25 7.90
CA VAL A 157 -11.49 -12.87 8.99
C VAL A 157 -12.08 -12.44 10.33
N ASN A 158 -12.53 -13.41 11.13
CA ASN A 158 -12.97 -13.16 12.50
C ASN A 158 -11.80 -13.44 13.46
N PHE A 159 -11.36 -12.42 14.19
CA PHE A 159 -10.39 -12.60 15.27
C PHE A 159 -11.12 -12.97 16.56
N PRO A 160 -10.61 -13.94 17.36
CA PRO A 160 -11.18 -14.24 18.66
C PRO A 160 -11.21 -12.98 19.56
N GLU A 161 -12.28 -12.81 20.31
CA GLU A 161 -12.47 -11.63 21.20
C GLU A 161 -11.36 -11.48 22.26
N SER A 162 -10.70 -12.58 22.65
CA SER A 162 -9.58 -12.58 23.59
C SER A 162 -8.38 -11.73 23.16
N ASN A 163 -8.28 -11.36 21.89
CA ASN A 163 -7.22 -10.50 21.35
C ASN A 163 -7.63 -9.04 21.18
N ARG A 164 -8.85 -8.67 21.55
CA ARG A 164 -9.34 -7.30 21.53
C ARG A 164 -8.94 -6.57 22.82
N LYS A 165 -7.64 -6.34 23.03
CA LYS A 165 -7.29 -5.19 23.90
C LYS A 165 -7.69 -3.94 23.14
N PRO A 166 -8.52 -3.04 23.72
CA PRO A 166 -8.74 -1.74 23.11
C PRO A 166 -7.37 -1.10 22.90
N MET A 167 -7.10 -0.59 21.71
CA MET A 167 -6.00 0.35 21.52
C MET A 167 -6.37 1.55 22.40
N ASN A 168 -5.73 1.62 23.57
CA ASN A 168 -5.92 2.73 24.47
C ASN A 168 -5.57 4.00 23.71
N GLU A 169 -6.48 4.94 23.74
CA GLU A 169 -6.28 6.35 23.43
C GLU A 169 -5.25 6.90 24.43
N GLU A 170 -3.98 6.65 24.16
CA GLU A 170 -2.87 7.36 24.76
C GLU A 170 -1.84 7.65 23.67
N ILE A 171 -2.08 8.75 22.98
CA ILE A 171 -1.07 9.76 22.63
C ILE A 171 -1.79 11.10 22.43
#